data_bbad2815db743d204256930738c5e8b1
#
_entry.id   bbad2815db743d204256930738c5e8b1
#
_cell.length_a   1.000
_cell.length_b   1.000
_cell.length_c   1.000
_cell.angle_alpha   90.00
_cell.angle_beta   90.00
_cell.angle_gamma   90.00
#
_symmetry.space_group_name_H-M   'P 1'
#
loop_
_entity.id
_entity.type
_entity.pdbx_description
1 polymer ?
#
loop_
_entity_poly.entity_id
_entity_poly.type
_entity_poly.pdbx_seq_one_letter_code
_entity_poly.pdbx_strand_id
1 'polypeptide(L)'
;NAVVPKAGSEPYDVSKAAVNHLIRELAIGLGPLVRVNGIAPATVIAGSAMFPRDRVIVALKKYSLAFDDDEPTEALRTKLAAFYAQRTITREPILPRDCANAICWLAGDASAKTTGHVIPVDGGLPEAFTR
;
A
#
# COMPACT_ATOMS: atom_id res chain seq x y z
N ASN A 1 4.15 5.97 -1.21
CA ASN A 1 4.67 7.09 -2.02
C ASN A 1 4.31 8.48 -1.45
N ALA A 2 3.26 8.62 -0.65
CA ALA A 2 2.96 9.92 -0.03
C ALA A 2 4.04 10.40 0.98
N VAL A 3 4.82 9.47 1.52
CA VAL A 3 5.86 9.77 2.54
C VAL A 3 7.25 9.24 2.12
N VAL A 4 7.31 8.28 1.19
CA VAL A 4 8.57 7.74 0.66
C VAL A 4 8.73 8.21 -0.79
N PRO A 5 9.58 9.20 -1.04
CA PRO A 5 9.79 9.70 -2.40
C PRO A 5 10.53 8.66 -3.25
N LYS A 6 10.20 8.64 -4.55
CA LYS A 6 10.83 7.76 -5.51
C LYS A 6 11.10 8.49 -6.82
N ALA A 7 12.35 8.53 -7.24
CA ALA A 7 12.73 9.13 -8.51
C ALA A 7 11.95 8.51 -9.69
N GLY A 8 11.42 9.37 -10.56
CA GLY A 8 10.57 8.98 -11.69
C GLY A 8 9.12 8.67 -11.33
N SER A 9 8.70 9.01 -10.11
CA SER A 9 7.31 8.84 -9.65
C SER A 9 6.70 10.16 -9.15
N GLU A 10 7.32 11.29 -9.44
CA GLU A 10 7.00 12.58 -8.85
C GLU A 10 5.50 12.95 -8.97
N PRO A 11 4.83 12.82 -10.14
CA PRO A 11 3.41 13.16 -10.24
C PRO A 11 2.53 12.24 -9.36
N TYR A 12 2.88 10.97 -9.29
CA TYR A 12 2.16 10.01 -8.45
C TYR A 12 2.38 10.31 -6.97
N ASP A 13 3.62 10.53 -6.55
CA ASP A 13 3.99 10.78 -5.16
C ASP A 13 3.32 12.07 -4.65
N VAL A 14 3.34 13.14 -5.47
CA VAL A 14 2.64 14.41 -5.15
C VAL A 14 1.14 14.19 -5.04
N SER A 15 0.54 13.43 -5.95
CA SER A 15 -0.90 13.14 -5.89
C SER A 15 -1.29 12.40 -4.61
N LYS A 16 -0.46 11.47 -4.13
CA LYS A 16 -0.71 10.73 -2.88
C LYS A 16 -0.47 11.57 -1.64
N ALA A 17 0.49 12.48 -1.66
CA ALA A 17 0.68 13.46 -0.60
C ALA A 17 -0.53 14.41 -0.50
N ALA A 18 -1.07 14.86 -1.64
CA ALA A 18 -2.27 15.68 -1.70
C ALA A 18 -3.50 14.94 -1.12
N VAL A 19 -3.66 13.64 -1.39
CA VAL A 19 -4.72 12.82 -0.78
C VAL A 19 -4.59 12.76 0.74
N ASN A 20 -3.37 12.61 1.27
CA ASN A 20 -3.15 12.63 2.72
C ASN A 20 -3.54 13.97 3.35
N HIS A 21 -3.29 15.07 2.65
CA HIS A 21 -3.71 16.39 3.11
C HIS A 21 -5.24 16.56 3.04
N LEU A 22 -5.85 16.16 1.92
CA LEU A 22 -7.30 16.23 1.71
C LEU A 22 -8.07 15.45 2.80
N ILE A 23 -7.59 14.30 3.26
CA ILE A 23 -8.19 13.54 4.36
C ILE A 23 -8.31 14.41 5.62
N ARG A 24 -7.28 15.20 5.94
CA ARG A 24 -7.28 16.10 7.11
C ARG A 24 -8.27 17.26 6.93
N GLU A 25 -8.26 17.89 5.77
CA GLU A 25 -9.18 18.96 5.46
C GLU A 25 -10.65 18.52 5.55
N LEU A 26 -10.96 17.35 4.95
CA LEU A 26 -12.31 16.79 5.02
C LEU A 26 -12.70 16.37 6.44
N ALA A 27 -11.77 15.84 7.25
CA ALA A 27 -12.03 15.51 8.65
C ALA A 27 -12.40 16.75 9.47
N ILE A 28 -11.73 17.87 9.22
CA ILE A 28 -12.05 19.16 9.86
C ILE A 28 -13.41 19.69 9.37
N GLY A 29 -13.63 19.71 8.06
CA GLY A 29 -14.83 20.32 7.47
C GLY A 29 -16.12 19.52 7.71
N LEU A 30 -16.04 18.19 7.88
CA LEU A 30 -17.20 17.31 8.05
C LEU A 30 -17.43 16.87 9.50
N GLY A 31 -16.48 17.16 10.39
CA GLY A 31 -16.67 16.88 11.82
C GLY A 31 -17.75 17.79 12.45
N PRO A 32 -18.47 17.32 13.48
CA PRO A 32 -18.37 16.00 14.12
C PRO A 32 -19.24 14.90 13.46
N LEU A 33 -19.88 15.18 12.34
CA LEU A 33 -20.87 14.29 11.73
C LEU A 33 -20.24 13.12 10.97
N VAL A 34 -19.07 13.35 10.36
CA VAL A 34 -18.40 12.34 9.54
C VAL A 34 -16.94 12.20 9.97
N ARG A 35 -16.49 10.98 10.16
CA ARG A 35 -15.09 10.65 10.30
C ARG A 35 -14.47 10.39 8.93
N VAL A 36 -13.32 10.97 8.68
CA VAL A 36 -12.60 10.81 7.41
C VAL A 36 -11.19 10.29 7.70
N ASN A 37 -10.89 9.10 7.23
CA ASN A 37 -9.60 8.44 7.40
C ASN A 37 -9.18 7.78 6.08
N GLY A 38 -7.94 7.36 6.02
CA GLY A 38 -7.40 6.61 4.90
C GLY A 38 -6.47 5.49 5.37
N ILE A 39 -6.09 4.65 4.42
CA ILE A 39 -5.01 3.67 4.60
C ILE A 39 -3.87 3.95 3.63
N ALA A 40 -2.66 3.63 4.01
CA ALA A 40 -1.47 3.71 3.18
C ALA A 40 -0.84 2.32 3.05
N PRO A 41 -1.27 1.51 2.07
CA PRO A 41 -0.67 0.21 1.85
C PRO A 41 0.74 0.35 1.26
N ALA A 42 1.62 -0.61 1.59
CA ALA A 42 2.82 -0.85 0.80
C ALA A 42 2.45 -1.53 -0.54
N THR A 43 3.37 -2.26 -1.14
CA THR A 43 3.14 -2.88 -2.46
C THR A 43 2.22 -4.10 -2.33
N VAL A 44 0.97 -3.96 -2.76
CA VAL A 44 -0.01 -5.06 -2.86
C VAL A 44 0.04 -5.62 -4.27
N ILE A 45 0.50 -6.86 -4.43
CA ILE A 45 0.71 -7.50 -5.74
C ILE A 45 -0.41 -8.51 -6.05
N ALA A 46 -0.80 -9.32 -5.07
CA ALA A 46 -1.84 -10.33 -5.22
C ALA A 46 -3.15 -9.71 -5.70
N GLY A 47 -3.73 -10.25 -6.78
CA GLY A 47 -4.99 -9.78 -7.35
C GLY A 47 -4.98 -8.37 -7.96
N SER A 48 -3.83 -7.69 -8.01
CA SER A 48 -3.74 -6.31 -8.47
C SER A 48 -3.66 -6.21 -9.99
N ALA A 49 -4.57 -5.43 -10.58
CA ALA A 49 -4.53 -5.08 -12.01
C ALA A 49 -3.27 -4.26 -12.38
N MET A 50 -2.59 -3.65 -11.41
CA MET A 50 -1.34 -2.91 -11.61
C MET A 50 -0.13 -3.82 -11.90
N PHE A 51 -0.29 -5.13 -11.69
CA PHE A 51 0.73 -6.15 -11.91
C PHE A 51 0.26 -7.21 -12.91
N PRO A 52 0.00 -6.85 -14.19
CA PRO A 52 -0.22 -7.83 -15.25
C PRO A 52 1.06 -8.66 -15.45
N ARG A 53 0.92 -9.81 -16.12
CA ARG A 53 2.00 -10.79 -16.29
C ARG A 53 3.31 -10.18 -16.81
N ASP A 54 3.21 -9.42 -17.88
CA ASP A 54 4.35 -8.75 -18.54
C ASP A 54 5.11 -7.84 -17.56
N ARG A 55 4.40 -7.03 -16.79
CA ARG A 55 4.98 -6.15 -15.77
C ARG A 55 5.63 -6.93 -14.63
N VAL A 56 5.02 -8.05 -14.22
CA VAL A 56 5.62 -8.93 -13.20
C VAL A 56 6.93 -9.52 -13.70
N ILE A 57 6.96 -10.04 -14.93
CA ILE A 57 8.17 -10.61 -15.54
C ILE A 57 9.28 -9.55 -15.63
N VAL A 58 8.96 -8.34 -16.08
CA VAL A 58 9.94 -7.23 -16.12
C VAL A 58 10.49 -6.95 -14.73
N ALA A 59 9.66 -6.96 -13.70
CA ALA A 59 10.10 -6.75 -12.33
C ALA A 59 10.98 -7.89 -11.81
N LEU A 60 10.60 -9.15 -12.06
CA LEU A 60 11.40 -10.33 -11.68
C LEU A 60 12.79 -10.28 -12.33
N LYS A 61 12.88 -9.98 -13.63
CA LYS A 61 14.16 -9.79 -14.34
C LYS A 61 14.98 -8.66 -13.73
N LYS A 62 14.36 -7.51 -13.46
CA LYS A 62 15.02 -6.34 -12.85
C LYS A 62 15.67 -6.67 -11.50
N TYR A 63 15.03 -7.53 -10.72
CA TYR A 63 15.52 -7.92 -9.39
C TYR A 63 16.29 -9.24 -9.39
N SER A 64 16.60 -9.79 -10.56
CA SER A 64 17.33 -11.07 -10.72
C SER A 64 16.69 -12.24 -9.96
N LEU A 65 15.35 -12.26 -9.92
CA LEU A 65 14.60 -13.35 -9.31
C LEU A 65 14.38 -14.47 -10.32
N ALA A 66 14.64 -15.69 -9.90
CA ALA A 66 14.46 -16.88 -10.76
C ALA A 66 12.98 -17.16 -11.01
N PHE A 67 12.61 -17.40 -12.26
CA PHE A 67 11.27 -17.82 -12.69
C PHE A 67 11.35 -18.60 -13.99
N ASP A 68 10.30 -19.36 -14.28
CA ASP A 68 10.09 -20.02 -15.58
C ASP A 68 9.00 -19.30 -16.36
N ASP A 69 9.18 -19.21 -17.68
CA ASP A 69 8.22 -18.53 -18.56
C ASP A 69 6.85 -19.19 -18.59
N ASP A 70 6.75 -20.49 -18.26
CA ASP A 70 5.52 -21.26 -18.22
C ASP A 70 4.77 -21.18 -16.87
N GLU A 71 5.36 -20.54 -15.86
CA GLU A 71 4.70 -20.40 -14.55
C GLU A 71 3.41 -19.58 -14.66
N PRO A 72 2.33 -19.97 -13.93
CA PRO A 72 1.11 -19.18 -13.84
C PRO A 72 1.38 -17.77 -13.29
N THR A 73 0.65 -16.77 -13.77
CA THR A 73 0.82 -15.37 -13.36
C THR A 73 0.76 -15.18 -11.84
N GLU A 74 -0.11 -15.93 -11.15
CA GLU A 74 -0.21 -15.84 -9.68
C GLU A 74 1.02 -16.39 -8.97
N ALA A 75 1.68 -17.42 -9.51
CA ALA A 75 2.95 -17.91 -8.97
C ALA A 75 4.05 -16.84 -9.12
N LEU A 76 4.12 -16.20 -10.28
CA LEU A 76 5.05 -15.09 -10.51
C LEU A 76 4.77 -13.90 -9.58
N ARG A 77 3.50 -13.55 -9.38
CA ARG A 77 3.07 -12.52 -8.41
C ARG A 77 3.49 -12.87 -6.99
N THR A 78 3.34 -14.13 -6.59
CA THR A 78 3.75 -14.61 -5.26
C THR A 78 5.25 -14.44 -5.05
N LYS A 79 6.08 -14.80 -6.03
CA LYS A 79 7.54 -14.60 -5.97
C LYS A 79 7.90 -13.12 -5.81
N LEU A 80 7.27 -12.26 -6.60
CA LEU A 80 7.50 -10.82 -6.53
C LEU A 80 7.02 -10.22 -5.19
N ALA A 81 5.87 -10.68 -4.67
CA ALA A 81 5.35 -10.26 -3.38
C ALA A 81 6.28 -10.65 -2.23
N ALA A 82 6.79 -11.89 -2.25
CA ALA A 82 7.78 -12.37 -1.27
C ALA A 82 9.06 -11.52 -1.29
N PHE A 83 9.53 -11.12 -2.46
CA PHE A 83 10.68 -10.22 -2.58
C PHE A 83 10.41 -8.85 -1.93
N TYR A 84 9.26 -8.24 -2.20
CA TYR A 84 8.91 -6.95 -1.57
C TYR A 84 8.72 -7.07 -0.06
N ALA A 85 8.22 -8.21 0.43
CA ALA A 85 8.04 -8.48 1.85
C ALA A 85 9.36 -8.40 2.65
N GLN A 86 10.50 -8.76 2.03
CA GLN A 86 11.79 -8.66 2.71
C GLN A 86 12.21 -7.24 3.09
N ARG A 87 11.56 -6.22 2.54
CA ARG A 87 11.79 -4.81 2.87
C ARG A 87 10.99 -4.34 4.08
N THR A 88 10.10 -5.17 4.62
CA THR A 88 9.25 -4.85 5.76
C THR A 88 9.69 -5.61 7.02
N ILE A 89 9.32 -5.10 8.19
CA ILE A 89 9.69 -5.72 9.47
C ILE A 89 8.97 -7.06 9.65
N THR A 90 7.71 -7.16 9.22
CA THR A 90 6.94 -8.40 9.31
C THR A 90 7.43 -9.48 8.36
N ARG A 91 8.12 -9.09 7.27
CA ARG A 91 8.58 -9.97 6.20
C ARG A 91 7.48 -10.81 5.55
N GLU A 92 6.24 -10.36 5.68
CA GLU A 92 5.06 -10.97 5.07
C GLU A 92 4.51 -10.09 3.95
N PRO A 93 4.03 -10.68 2.82
CA PRO A 93 3.38 -9.92 1.76
C PRO A 93 2.13 -9.22 2.26
N ILE A 94 1.94 -7.98 1.86
CA ILE A 94 0.68 -7.27 2.10
C ILE A 94 -0.37 -7.77 1.12
N LEU A 95 -1.47 -8.26 1.63
CA LEU A 95 -2.57 -8.83 0.86
C LEU A 95 -3.78 -7.87 0.83
N PRO A 96 -4.67 -7.99 -0.16
CA PRO A 96 -5.90 -7.20 -0.22
C PRO A 96 -6.73 -7.27 1.06
N ARG A 97 -6.78 -8.45 1.72
CA ARG A 97 -7.49 -8.64 2.99
C ARG A 97 -6.93 -7.79 4.13
N ASP A 98 -5.63 -7.52 4.14
CA ASP A 98 -5.01 -6.71 5.19
C ASP A 98 -5.49 -5.26 5.08
N CYS A 99 -5.56 -4.76 3.83
CA CYS A 99 -6.16 -3.46 3.54
C CYS A 99 -7.65 -3.42 3.89
N ALA A 100 -8.41 -4.46 3.53
CA ALA A 100 -9.83 -4.56 3.84
C ALA A 100 -10.09 -4.56 5.36
N ASN A 101 -9.30 -5.30 6.13
CA ASN A 101 -9.41 -5.33 7.59
C ASN A 101 -9.18 -3.94 8.21
N ALA A 102 -8.18 -3.21 7.74
CA ALA A 102 -7.91 -1.85 8.20
C ALA A 102 -9.05 -0.89 7.84
N ILE A 103 -9.63 -0.99 6.64
CA ILE A 103 -10.79 -0.19 6.21
C ILE A 103 -12.01 -0.52 7.07
N CYS A 104 -12.31 -1.79 7.29
CA CYS A 104 -13.44 -2.21 8.14
C CYS A 104 -13.30 -1.70 9.58
N TRP A 105 -12.08 -1.74 10.14
CA TRP A 105 -11.84 -1.17 11.46
C TRP A 105 -12.07 0.34 11.46
N LEU A 106 -11.55 1.08 10.49
CA LEU A 106 -11.74 2.52 10.37
C LEU A 106 -13.20 2.91 10.15
N ALA A 107 -13.99 2.09 9.48
CA ALA A 107 -15.42 2.33 9.24
C ALA A 107 -16.30 2.02 10.46
N GLY A 108 -15.85 1.12 11.33
CA GLY A 108 -16.62 0.63 12.47
C GLY A 108 -16.50 1.50 13.73
N ASP A 109 -17.30 1.14 14.74
CA ASP A 109 -17.37 1.86 16.02
C ASP A 109 -16.09 1.70 16.86
N ALA A 110 -15.31 0.63 16.64
CA ALA A 110 -14.04 0.41 17.32
C ALA A 110 -13.03 1.54 17.07
N SER A 111 -13.20 2.33 16.00
CA SER A 111 -12.39 3.51 15.67
C SER A 111 -13.16 4.83 15.83
N ALA A 112 -14.23 4.88 16.64
CA ALA A 112 -15.12 6.04 16.76
C ALA A 112 -14.42 7.36 17.15
N LYS A 113 -13.23 7.30 17.73
CA LYS A 113 -12.42 8.47 18.10
C LYS A 113 -11.26 8.75 17.14
N THR A 114 -11.24 8.08 15.98
CA THR A 114 -10.18 8.23 14.97
C THR A 114 -10.73 8.95 13.74
N THR A 115 -10.20 10.13 13.44
CA THR A 115 -10.52 10.92 12.23
C THR A 115 -9.32 11.76 11.82
N GLY A 116 -9.17 12.07 10.55
CA GLY A 116 -8.07 12.84 9.99
C GLY A 116 -6.74 12.10 9.87
N HIS A 117 -6.76 10.77 10.00
CA HIS A 117 -5.54 9.95 10.00
C HIS A 117 -5.43 9.06 8.76
N VAL A 118 -4.19 8.76 8.39
CA VAL A 118 -3.85 7.74 7.39
C VAL A 118 -3.08 6.64 8.10
N ILE A 119 -3.64 5.45 8.11
CA ILE A 119 -3.08 4.28 8.81
C ILE A 119 -2.20 3.48 7.85
N PRO A 120 -0.91 3.26 8.16
CA PRO A 120 -0.05 2.39 7.36
C PRO A 120 -0.53 0.94 7.40
N VAL A 121 -0.57 0.30 6.22
CA VAL A 121 -0.78 -1.15 6.06
C VAL A 121 0.41 -1.65 5.23
N ASP A 122 1.59 -1.61 5.82
CA ASP A 122 2.87 -1.69 5.10
C ASP A 122 3.84 -2.74 5.68
N GLY A 123 3.40 -3.50 6.69
CA GLY A 123 4.25 -4.48 7.37
C GLY A 123 5.44 -3.87 8.12
N GLY A 124 5.38 -2.57 8.41
CA GLY A 124 6.50 -1.85 9.00
C GLY A 124 7.60 -1.59 7.97
N LEU A 125 7.31 -0.76 6.97
CA LEU A 125 8.31 -0.30 5.99
C LEU A 125 9.16 0.81 6.63
N PRO A 126 10.45 0.55 6.98
CA PRO A 126 11.24 1.51 7.77
C PRO A 126 11.40 2.86 7.09
N GLU A 127 11.50 2.89 5.75
CA GLU A 127 11.62 4.12 4.98
C GLU A 127 10.38 5.02 5.06
N ALA A 128 9.24 4.46 5.49
CA ALA A 128 7.98 5.20 5.65
C ALA A 128 7.77 5.72 7.08
N PHE A 129 8.66 5.42 8.02
CA PHE A 129 8.55 5.92 9.39
C PHE A 129 8.79 7.44 9.41
N THR A 130 7.75 8.18 9.70
CA THR A 130 7.86 9.63 9.92
C THR A 130 8.20 9.88 11.39
N ARG A 131 9.19 10.74 11.62
CA ARG A 131 9.55 11.22 12.96
C ARG A 131 8.56 12.28 13.43
#